data_10cd42036e3756067534f62e81225923
#
_entry.id   10cd42036e3756067534f62e81225923
#
_cell.length_a   1.000
_cell.length_b   1.000
_cell.length_c   1.000
_cell.angle_alpha   90.00
_cell.angle_beta   90.00
_cell.angle_gamma   90.00
#
_symmetry.space_group_name_H-M   'P 1'
#
loop_
_entity.id
_entity.type
_entity.pdbx_description
1 polymer ?
#
loop_
_entity_poly.entity_id
_entity_poly.type
_entity_poly.pdbx_seq_one_letter_code
_entity_poly.pdbx_strand_id
1 'polypeptide(L)'
;MNNPIQNVKEKLTKQNLKTFMLITFGTFVFAIGTYFFKFPNNFSTGGVSGISILLGHIFPSFSTAGIMWIINIILLIVGFIILGRGFGVLTVYCSMLLSFLTWLLEKLFPLSKPLTDQPFLELCYGMMLPAVGSAILFNCNASSGGTDIVAMILKKYTSLDIGKALLVSDTLIAFSAMFVFDIRTGLFSLLGLAIKAFMVDSVIEGINLCKYFSIVTTHPEEICDYIIHKMNRSSTIVDATGAYSHEGCKVVMVACRRGEAVKLRAYVRSVDKKAFMFITNTSEIIGKGFRSVE
;
A
#
# COMPACT_ATOMS: atom_id res chain seq x y z
N MET A 1 -5.48 14.85 37.29
CA MET A 1 -4.51 15.51 36.40
C MET A 1 -3.79 14.42 35.61
N ASN A 2 -4.18 14.18 34.36
CA ASN A 2 -3.52 13.16 33.52
C ASN A 2 -2.16 13.69 33.04
N ASN A 3 -1.12 12.98 33.38
CA ASN A 3 0.28 13.34 33.08
C ASN A 3 0.48 13.33 31.53
N PRO A 4 0.84 14.46 30.89
CA PRO A 4 0.94 14.55 29.42
C PRO A 4 1.91 13.52 28.83
N ILE A 5 2.93 13.08 29.57
CA ILE A 5 3.89 12.05 29.16
C ILE A 5 3.23 10.66 29.10
N GLN A 6 2.30 10.34 30.01
CA GLN A 6 1.55 9.08 29.99
C GLN A 6 0.60 9.01 28.77
N ASN A 7 -0.08 10.11 28.45
CA ASN A 7 -0.95 10.19 27.26
C ASN A 7 -0.19 10.01 25.94
N VAL A 8 1.05 10.55 25.85
CA VAL A 8 1.91 10.39 24.67
C VAL A 8 2.39 8.95 24.54
N LYS A 9 2.84 8.32 25.64
CA LYS A 9 3.26 6.90 25.63
C LYS A 9 2.11 5.96 25.26
N GLU A 10 0.92 6.19 25.80
CA GLU A 10 -0.26 5.38 25.53
C GLU A 10 -0.73 5.51 24.06
N LYS A 11 -0.63 6.71 23.49
CA LYS A 11 -0.94 6.99 22.09
C LYS A 11 0.06 6.33 21.14
N LEU A 12 1.37 6.38 21.44
CA LEU A 12 2.43 5.68 20.72
C LEU A 12 2.24 4.16 20.76
N THR A 13 1.93 3.59 21.93
CA THR A 13 1.69 2.14 22.07
C THR A 13 0.47 1.69 21.27
N LYS A 14 -0.63 2.45 21.28
CA LYS A 14 -1.83 2.17 20.46
C LYS A 14 -1.56 2.25 18.97
N GLN A 15 -0.73 3.20 18.53
CA GLN A 15 -0.36 3.36 17.13
C GLN A 15 0.53 2.19 16.67
N ASN A 16 1.51 1.78 17.47
CA ASN A 16 2.37 0.64 17.19
C ASN A 16 1.58 -0.67 17.12
N LEU A 17 0.62 -0.87 18.04
CA LEU A 17 -0.26 -2.04 18.02
C LEU A 17 -1.15 -2.08 16.77
N LYS A 18 -1.68 -0.94 16.35
CA LYS A 18 -2.48 -0.84 15.11
C LYS A 18 -1.63 -1.19 13.88
N THR A 19 -0.41 -0.64 13.79
CA THR A 19 0.52 -0.96 12.70
C THR A 19 0.85 -2.45 12.68
N PHE A 20 1.15 -3.03 13.84
CA PHE A 20 1.43 -4.45 13.97
C PHE A 20 0.25 -5.33 13.50
N MET A 21 -0.98 -5.02 13.90
CA MET A 21 -2.17 -5.74 13.42
C MET A 21 -2.36 -5.59 11.90
N LEU A 22 -2.12 -4.40 11.34
CA LEU A 22 -2.25 -4.17 9.91
C LEU A 22 -1.23 -4.97 9.10
N ILE A 23 0.04 -5.00 9.50
CA ILE A 23 1.07 -5.77 8.80
C ILE A 23 0.82 -7.26 8.91
N THR A 24 0.36 -7.76 10.06
CA THR A 24 -0.02 -9.16 10.26
C THR A 24 -1.18 -9.55 9.34
N PHE A 25 -2.23 -8.72 9.29
CA PHE A 25 -3.36 -8.92 8.38
C PHE A 25 -2.95 -8.86 6.91
N GLY A 26 -2.14 -7.87 6.51
CA GLY A 26 -1.61 -7.74 5.15
C GLY A 26 -0.80 -8.98 4.74
N THR A 27 0.06 -9.48 5.63
CA THR A 27 0.84 -10.70 5.39
C THR A 27 -0.05 -11.94 5.27
N PHE A 28 -1.13 -12.02 6.04
CA PHE A 28 -2.10 -13.12 5.96
C PHE A 28 -2.83 -13.13 4.62
N VAL A 29 -3.32 -11.96 4.16
CA VAL A 29 -3.97 -11.81 2.83
C VAL A 29 -2.99 -12.17 1.71
N PHE A 30 -1.72 -11.74 1.83
CA PHE A 30 -0.66 -12.09 0.90
C PHE A 30 -0.44 -13.61 0.83
N ALA A 31 -0.36 -14.28 2.00
CA ALA A 31 -0.15 -15.72 2.09
C ALA A 31 -1.27 -16.52 1.42
N ILE A 32 -2.54 -16.14 1.65
CA ILE A 32 -3.70 -16.77 1.03
C ILE A 32 -3.61 -16.71 -0.49
N GLY A 33 -3.40 -15.51 -1.06
CA GLY A 33 -3.33 -15.33 -2.51
C GLY A 33 -2.17 -16.10 -3.13
N THR A 34 -1.03 -16.14 -2.46
CA THR A 34 0.15 -16.85 -2.93
C THR A 34 -0.03 -18.36 -2.86
N TYR A 35 -0.50 -18.88 -1.74
CA TYR A 35 -0.62 -20.32 -1.53
C TYR A 35 -1.73 -20.95 -2.38
N PHE A 36 -2.95 -20.39 -2.33
CA PHE A 36 -4.10 -21.00 -2.98
C PHE A 36 -4.15 -20.82 -4.50
N PHE A 37 -3.61 -19.70 -5.01
CA PHE A 37 -3.79 -19.33 -6.42
C PHE A 37 -2.47 -19.27 -7.21
N LYS A 38 -1.39 -18.75 -6.60
CA LYS A 38 -0.12 -18.56 -7.34
C LYS A 38 0.68 -19.86 -7.45
N PHE A 39 0.85 -20.59 -6.34
CA PHE A 39 1.68 -21.80 -6.31
C PHE A 39 1.15 -22.92 -7.19
N PRO A 40 -0.14 -23.31 -7.13
CA PRO A 40 -0.64 -24.41 -7.93
C PRO A 40 -0.56 -24.18 -9.45
N ASN A 41 -0.53 -22.90 -9.87
CA ASN A 41 -0.47 -22.51 -11.28
C ASN A 41 0.94 -22.19 -11.78
N ASN A 42 1.98 -22.29 -10.96
CA ASN A 42 3.37 -21.92 -11.30
C ASN A 42 3.52 -20.50 -11.87
N PHE A 43 2.68 -19.54 -11.46
CA PHE A 43 2.75 -18.17 -11.96
C PHE A 43 4.03 -17.47 -11.45
N SER A 44 5.03 -17.39 -12.31
CA SER A 44 6.32 -16.71 -12.04
C SER A 44 6.24 -15.22 -12.40
N THR A 45 5.53 -14.45 -11.60
CA THR A 45 5.28 -13.02 -11.84
C THR A 45 6.38 -12.11 -11.30
N GLY A 46 7.64 -12.53 -11.35
CA GLY A 46 8.75 -11.80 -10.73
C GLY A 46 8.98 -12.18 -9.26
N GLY A 47 9.77 -11.39 -8.58
CA GLY A 47 10.15 -11.66 -7.21
C GLY A 47 11.36 -12.59 -7.09
N VAL A 48 11.87 -12.70 -5.87
CA VAL A 48 12.97 -13.66 -5.60
C VAL A 48 12.55 -15.10 -5.89
N SER A 49 11.28 -15.44 -5.68
CA SER A 49 10.75 -16.75 -6.09
C SER A 49 10.90 -16.99 -7.60
N GLY A 50 10.62 -15.99 -8.43
CA GLY A 50 10.80 -16.08 -9.89
C GLY A 50 12.26 -16.29 -10.26
N ILE A 51 13.19 -15.49 -9.71
CA ILE A 51 14.64 -15.67 -9.92
C ILE A 51 15.09 -17.05 -9.48
N SER A 52 14.64 -17.51 -8.32
CA SER A 52 15.04 -18.80 -7.76
C SER A 52 14.56 -19.98 -8.62
N ILE A 53 13.35 -19.89 -9.18
CA ILE A 53 12.81 -20.90 -10.09
C ILE A 53 13.62 -20.92 -11.39
N LEU A 54 13.94 -19.75 -11.97
CA LEU A 54 14.77 -19.64 -13.16
C LEU A 54 16.18 -20.20 -12.93
N LEU A 55 16.85 -19.80 -11.85
CA LEU A 55 18.19 -20.27 -11.52
C LEU A 55 18.21 -21.76 -11.16
N GLY A 56 17.20 -22.25 -10.44
CA GLY A 56 17.07 -23.66 -10.12
C GLY A 56 16.86 -24.54 -11.35
N HIS A 57 16.20 -24.03 -12.39
CA HIS A 57 16.08 -24.73 -13.67
C HIS A 57 17.42 -24.74 -14.46
N ILE A 58 18.16 -23.62 -14.44
CA ILE A 58 19.47 -23.51 -15.12
C ILE A 58 20.57 -24.31 -14.39
N PHE A 59 20.51 -24.32 -13.04
CA PHE A 59 21.48 -25.00 -12.19
C PHE A 59 20.82 -26.07 -11.31
N PRO A 60 20.50 -27.25 -11.87
CA PRO A 60 19.78 -28.32 -11.14
C PRO A 60 20.51 -28.84 -9.90
N SER A 61 21.82 -28.59 -9.79
CA SER A 61 22.62 -28.98 -8.61
C SER A 61 22.30 -28.18 -7.35
N PHE A 62 21.63 -27.05 -7.48
CA PHE A 62 21.25 -26.19 -6.35
C PHE A 62 19.75 -26.27 -6.08
N SER A 63 19.38 -26.44 -4.84
CA SER A 63 17.98 -26.39 -4.41
C SER A 63 17.39 -25.01 -4.67
N THR A 64 16.24 -24.92 -5.36
CA THR A 64 15.49 -23.66 -5.60
C THR A 64 15.22 -22.92 -4.31
N ALA A 65 14.87 -23.65 -3.22
CA ALA A 65 14.66 -23.08 -1.90
C ALA A 65 15.96 -22.50 -1.32
N GLY A 66 17.11 -23.15 -1.52
CA GLY A 66 18.41 -22.66 -1.07
C GLY A 66 18.81 -21.36 -1.77
N ILE A 67 18.62 -21.28 -3.08
CA ILE A 67 18.86 -20.05 -3.87
C ILE A 67 17.96 -18.92 -3.37
N MET A 68 16.68 -19.21 -3.15
CA MET A 68 15.72 -18.25 -2.65
C MET A 68 16.11 -17.70 -1.26
N TRP A 69 16.58 -18.56 -0.35
CA TRP A 69 17.06 -18.17 0.97
C TRP A 69 18.27 -17.23 0.89
N ILE A 70 19.26 -17.55 0.08
CA ILE A 70 20.48 -16.73 -0.09
C ILE A 70 20.11 -15.35 -0.62
N ILE A 71 19.31 -15.28 -1.70
CA ILE A 71 18.91 -14.00 -2.31
C ILE A 71 18.10 -13.16 -1.32
N ASN A 72 17.16 -13.77 -0.59
CA ASN A 72 16.38 -13.06 0.43
C ASN A 72 17.24 -12.49 1.55
N ILE A 73 18.23 -13.24 2.05
CA ILE A 73 19.14 -12.75 3.08
C ILE A 73 19.95 -11.55 2.57
N ILE A 74 20.48 -11.63 1.35
CA ILE A 74 21.22 -10.52 0.74
C ILE A 74 20.34 -9.28 0.62
N LEU A 75 19.11 -9.44 0.08
CA LEU A 75 18.18 -8.33 -0.09
C LEU A 75 17.70 -7.75 1.26
N LEU A 76 17.53 -8.57 2.29
CA LEU A 76 17.22 -8.08 3.64
C LEU A 76 18.35 -7.23 4.22
N ILE A 77 19.62 -7.66 4.05
CA ILE A 77 20.79 -6.91 4.50
C ILE A 77 20.86 -5.56 3.75
N VAL A 78 20.71 -5.58 2.44
CA VAL A 78 20.72 -4.36 1.60
C VAL A 78 19.56 -3.43 2.01
N GLY A 79 18.36 -3.97 2.18
CA GLY A 79 17.20 -3.22 2.64
C GLY A 79 17.40 -2.59 4.02
N PHE A 80 18.02 -3.33 4.94
CA PHE A 80 18.32 -2.81 6.28
C PHE A 80 19.30 -1.64 6.25
N ILE A 81 20.34 -1.74 5.41
CA ILE A 81 21.35 -0.68 5.25
C ILE A 81 20.76 0.56 4.60
N ILE A 82 19.97 0.39 3.52
CA ILE A 82 19.48 1.50 2.69
C ILE A 82 18.21 2.14 3.25
N LEU A 83 17.26 1.33 3.73
CA LEU A 83 15.94 1.79 4.19
C LEU A 83 15.85 2.00 5.71
N GLY A 84 16.89 1.57 6.45
CA GLY A 84 17.03 1.82 7.87
C GLY A 84 16.41 0.74 8.78
N ARG A 85 16.68 0.88 10.09
CA ARG A 85 16.35 -0.16 11.10
C ARG A 85 14.86 -0.42 11.24
N GLY A 86 14.02 0.61 11.18
CA GLY A 86 12.57 0.47 11.32
C GLY A 86 11.96 -0.39 10.21
N PHE A 87 12.36 -0.15 8.98
CA PHE A 87 11.98 -0.96 7.82
C PHE A 87 12.47 -2.40 7.95
N GLY A 88 13.74 -2.59 8.31
CA GLY A 88 14.37 -3.92 8.37
C GLY A 88 13.68 -4.84 9.37
N VAL A 89 13.40 -4.38 10.59
CA VAL A 89 12.75 -5.19 11.63
C VAL A 89 11.35 -5.64 11.22
N LEU A 90 10.54 -4.71 10.70
CA LEU A 90 9.18 -5.04 10.25
C LEU A 90 9.20 -5.98 9.05
N THR A 91 10.12 -5.80 8.12
CA THR A 91 10.28 -6.66 6.94
C THR A 91 10.72 -8.08 7.31
N VAL A 92 11.67 -8.22 8.25
CA VAL A 92 12.06 -9.55 8.77
C VAL A 92 10.86 -10.26 9.40
N TYR A 93 10.08 -9.55 10.23
CA TYR A 93 8.86 -10.10 10.81
C TYR A 93 7.87 -10.56 9.73
N CYS A 94 7.56 -9.72 8.74
CA CYS A 94 6.62 -10.06 7.67
C CYS A 94 7.10 -11.24 6.82
N SER A 95 8.39 -11.29 6.48
CA SER A 95 8.97 -12.38 5.69
C SER A 95 8.93 -13.72 6.44
N MET A 96 9.24 -13.70 7.73
CA MET A 96 9.14 -14.90 8.57
C MET A 96 7.70 -15.35 8.75
N LEU A 97 6.80 -14.42 9.03
CA LEU A 97 5.38 -14.71 9.17
C LEU A 97 4.79 -15.27 7.87
N LEU A 98 5.14 -14.70 6.73
CA LEU A 98 4.70 -15.18 5.41
C LEU A 98 5.16 -16.62 5.16
N SER A 99 6.43 -16.91 5.44
CA SER A 99 6.99 -18.25 5.28
C SER A 99 6.31 -19.26 6.24
N PHE A 100 6.05 -18.84 7.46
CA PHE A 100 5.32 -19.68 8.43
C PHE A 100 3.88 -19.93 7.99
N LEU A 101 3.16 -18.90 7.55
CA LEU A 101 1.78 -19.03 7.10
C LEU A 101 1.66 -19.90 5.85
N THR A 102 2.55 -19.74 4.87
CA THR A 102 2.56 -20.58 3.67
C THR A 102 2.85 -22.04 4.00
N TRP A 103 3.81 -22.31 4.89
CA TRP A 103 4.07 -23.67 5.37
C TRP A 103 2.89 -24.25 6.15
N LEU A 104 2.24 -23.46 7.00
CA LEU A 104 1.07 -23.89 7.76
C LEU A 104 -0.11 -24.24 6.84
N LEU A 105 -0.36 -23.38 5.82
CA LEU A 105 -1.42 -23.61 4.83
C LEU A 105 -1.14 -24.88 4.02
N GLU A 106 0.11 -25.14 3.63
CA GLU A 106 0.52 -26.35 2.93
C GLU A 106 0.23 -27.62 3.75
N LYS A 107 0.45 -27.55 5.07
CA LYS A 107 0.16 -28.66 5.98
C LYS A 107 -1.34 -28.89 6.23
N LEU A 108 -2.12 -27.80 6.33
CA LEU A 108 -3.55 -27.86 6.64
C LEU A 108 -4.41 -28.16 5.40
N PHE A 109 -4.01 -27.66 4.25
CA PHE A 109 -4.76 -27.73 3.00
C PHE A 109 -3.84 -28.16 1.85
N PRO A 110 -3.34 -29.40 1.80
CA PRO A 110 -2.44 -29.83 0.74
C PRO A 110 -3.14 -29.75 -0.63
N LEU A 111 -2.64 -28.87 -1.49
CA LEU A 111 -3.17 -28.66 -2.84
C LEU A 111 -2.27 -29.37 -3.84
N SER A 112 -2.82 -30.33 -4.59
CA SER A 112 -2.14 -31.01 -5.70
C SER A 112 -2.50 -30.45 -7.07
N LYS A 113 -3.55 -29.62 -7.14
CA LYS A 113 -4.07 -29.02 -8.38
C LYS A 113 -4.59 -27.61 -8.13
N PRO A 114 -4.70 -26.76 -9.17
CA PRO A 114 -5.41 -25.47 -9.09
C PRO A 114 -6.84 -25.66 -8.56
N LEU A 115 -7.37 -24.63 -7.88
CA LEU A 115 -8.72 -24.68 -7.31
C LEU A 115 -9.81 -24.67 -8.39
N THR A 116 -9.52 -24.08 -9.53
CA THR A 116 -10.47 -23.98 -10.65
C THR A 116 -9.79 -24.36 -11.97
N ASP A 117 -10.61 -24.69 -12.98
CA ASP A 117 -10.15 -24.95 -14.34
C ASP A 117 -9.99 -23.65 -15.16
N GLN A 118 -10.03 -22.48 -14.50
CA GLN A 118 -9.98 -21.15 -15.12
C GLN A 118 -8.67 -20.42 -14.79
N PRO A 119 -7.58 -20.60 -15.57
CA PRO A 119 -6.26 -20.04 -15.24
C PRO A 119 -6.26 -18.52 -15.10
N PHE A 120 -7.08 -17.82 -15.91
CA PHE A 120 -7.19 -16.36 -15.82
C PHE A 120 -7.85 -15.90 -14.52
N LEU A 121 -8.89 -16.59 -14.07
CA LEU A 121 -9.53 -16.30 -12.78
C LEU A 121 -8.55 -16.48 -11.63
N GLU A 122 -7.80 -17.58 -11.64
CA GLU A 122 -6.79 -17.86 -10.63
C GLU A 122 -5.64 -16.86 -10.68
N LEU A 123 -5.22 -16.41 -11.87
CA LEU A 123 -4.27 -15.34 -12.02
C LEU A 123 -4.77 -14.05 -11.33
N CYS A 124 -6.01 -13.67 -11.57
CA CYS A 124 -6.60 -12.48 -10.95
C CYS A 124 -6.51 -12.56 -9.42
N TYR A 125 -7.01 -13.62 -8.79
CA TYR A 125 -6.93 -13.77 -7.33
C TYR A 125 -5.50 -13.93 -6.83
N GLY A 126 -4.66 -14.68 -7.55
CA GLY A 126 -3.25 -14.91 -7.24
C GLY A 126 -2.40 -13.63 -7.30
N MET A 127 -2.86 -12.60 -7.99
CA MET A 127 -2.18 -11.31 -8.09
C MET A 127 -2.85 -10.24 -7.21
N MET A 128 -4.19 -10.15 -7.21
CA MET A 128 -4.91 -9.13 -6.46
C MET A 128 -4.74 -9.28 -4.93
N LEU A 129 -4.86 -10.50 -4.40
CA LEU A 129 -4.72 -10.72 -2.96
C LEU A 129 -3.29 -10.39 -2.45
N PRO A 130 -2.21 -10.92 -3.07
CA PRO A 130 -0.86 -10.49 -2.70
C PRO A 130 -0.60 -8.99 -2.90
N ALA A 131 -1.18 -8.37 -3.96
CA ALA A 131 -1.03 -6.94 -4.18
C ALA A 131 -1.66 -6.11 -3.07
N VAL A 132 -2.87 -6.47 -2.61
CA VAL A 132 -3.51 -5.82 -1.45
C VAL A 132 -2.65 -6.01 -0.19
N GLY A 133 -2.16 -7.23 0.05
CA GLY A 133 -1.26 -7.52 1.16
C GLY A 133 0.00 -6.66 1.10
N SER A 134 0.73 -6.66 -0.04
CA SER A 134 1.92 -5.83 -0.25
C SER A 134 1.63 -4.33 -0.06
N ALA A 135 0.51 -3.82 -0.59
CA ALA A 135 0.14 -2.42 -0.45
C ALA A 135 -0.03 -1.99 1.01
N ILE A 136 -0.64 -2.85 1.83
CA ILE A 136 -0.76 -2.64 3.29
C ILE A 136 0.61 -2.60 3.94
N LEU A 137 1.50 -3.54 3.59
CA LEU A 137 2.86 -3.59 4.13
C LEU A 137 3.66 -2.35 3.74
N PHE A 138 3.67 -1.96 2.47
CA PHE A 138 4.37 -0.79 1.97
C PHE A 138 3.87 0.51 2.62
N ASN A 139 2.56 0.61 2.85
CA ASN A 139 1.99 1.76 3.54
C ASN A 139 2.40 1.85 5.02
N CYS A 140 2.85 0.74 5.61
CA CYS A 140 3.39 0.65 6.96
C CYS A 140 4.93 0.67 6.99
N ASN A 141 5.60 1.03 5.90
CA ASN A 141 7.07 0.96 5.73
C ASN A 141 7.63 -0.44 6.05
N ALA A 142 6.95 -1.47 5.56
CA ALA A 142 7.37 -2.86 5.64
C ALA A 142 7.29 -3.50 4.24
N SER A 143 7.85 -4.70 4.09
CA SER A 143 7.83 -5.47 2.85
C SER A 143 7.63 -6.95 3.16
N SER A 144 7.11 -7.71 2.21
CA SER A 144 7.07 -9.18 2.29
C SER A 144 8.45 -9.84 2.14
N GLY A 145 9.48 -9.04 1.84
CA GLY A 145 10.83 -9.49 1.48
C GLY A 145 11.00 -9.58 -0.05
N GLY A 146 12.12 -10.17 -0.48
CA GLY A 146 12.36 -10.38 -1.90
C GLY A 146 12.55 -9.09 -2.70
N THR A 147 12.14 -9.10 -3.98
CA THR A 147 12.27 -7.93 -4.87
C THR A 147 11.37 -6.75 -4.47
N ASP A 148 10.41 -6.95 -3.59
CA ASP A 148 9.66 -5.86 -2.98
C ASP A 148 10.60 -4.86 -2.27
N ILE A 149 11.74 -5.34 -1.71
CA ILE A 149 12.79 -4.48 -1.14
C ILE A 149 13.44 -3.62 -2.24
N VAL A 150 13.70 -4.20 -3.41
CA VAL A 150 14.27 -3.48 -4.56
C VAL A 150 13.31 -2.37 -5.00
N ALA A 151 12.01 -2.66 -5.07
CA ALA A 151 10.99 -1.67 -5.42
C ALA A 151 10.94 -0.52 -4.40
N MET A 152 11.06 -0.82 -3.10
CA MET A 152 11.13 0.21 -2.04
C MET A 152 12.41 1.06 -2.15
N ILE A 153 13.55 0.46 -2.51
CA ILE A 153 14.80 1.18 -2.77
C ILE A 153 14.64 2.10 -3.99
N LEU A 154 14.08 1.58 -5.09
CA LEU A 154 13.81 2.39 -6.29
C LEU A 154 12.90 3.58 -5.95
N LYS A 155 11.82 3.36 -5.22
CA LYS A 155 10.94 4.43 -4.76
C LYS A 155 11.67 5.48 -3.93
N LYS A 156 12.61 5.10 -3.07
CA LYS A 156 13.38 6.03 -2.23
C LYS A 156 14.27 6.96 -3.06
N TYR A 157 14.85 6.47 -4.16
CA TYR A 157 15.80 7.23 -4.98
C TYR A 157 15.20 7.80 -6.27
N THR A 158 13.95 7.47 -6.57
CA THR A 158 13.25 7.94 -7.77
C THR A 158 11.86 8.48 -7.40
N SER A 159 11.21 9.18 -8.32
CA SER A 159 9.82 9.64 -8.20
C SER A 159 8.79 8.57 -8.59
N LEU A 160 9.20 7.30 -8.70
CA LEU A 160 8.31 6.20 -9.10
C LEU A 160 7.37 5.80 -7.96
N ASP A 161 6.12 5.53 -8.29
CA ASP A 161 5.20 4.84 -7.40
C ASP A 161 5.67 3.40 -7.17
N ILE A 162 5.24 2.78 -6.07
CA ILE A 162 5.69 1.43 -5.69
C ILE A 162 5.32 0.39 -6.76
N GLY A 163 4.12 0.47 -7.34
CA GLY A 163 3.71 -0.45 -8.39
C GLY A 163 4.54 -0.31 -9.65
N LYS A 164 4.88 0.92 -10.06
CA LYS A 164 5.80 1.16 -11.19
C LYS A 164 7.21 0.65 -10.87
N ALA A 165 7.68 0.83 -9.64
CA ALA A 165 8.97 0.30 -9.21
C ALA A 165 8.99 -1.24 -9.23
N LEU A 166 7.90 -1.90 -8.80
CA LEU A 166 7.72 -3.36 -8.92
C LEU A 166 7.73 -3.81 -10.38
N LEU A 167 7.03 -3.09 -11.28
CA LEU A 167 7.06 -3.37 -12.71
C LEU A 167 8.49 -3.36 -13.24
N VAL A 168 9.25 -2.30 -13.00
CA VAL A 168 10.63 -2.16 -13.48
C VAL A 168 11.52 -3.26 -12.92
N SER A 169 11.43 -3.57 -11.62
CA SER A 169 12.28 -4.59 -10.99
C SER A 169 11.97 -6.01 -11.45
N ASP A 170 10.70 -6.32 -11.70
CA ASP A 170 10.25 -7.69 -11.93
C ASP A 170 10.02 -8.01 -13.43
N THR A 171 10.00 -6.99 -14.32
CA THR A 171 9.74 -7.20 -15.76
C THR A 171 10.77 -8.13 -16.41
N LEU A 172 12.04 -7.93 -16.13
CA LEU A 172 13.10 -8.79 -16.69
C LEU A 172 12.96 -10.24 -16.25
N ILE A 173 12.54 -10.45 -14.99
CA ILE A 173 12.33 -11.79 -14.44
C ILE A 173 11.12 -12.46 -15.10
N ALA A 174 10.00 -11.74 -15.17
CA ALA A 174 8.77 -12.24 -15.79
C ALA A 174 8.96 -12.52 -17.29
N PHE A 175 9.73 -11.66 -18.00
CA PHE A 175 10.05 -11.86 -19.39
C PHE A 175 10.98 -13.07 -19.61
N SER A 176 11.95 -13.28 -18.73
CA SER A 176 12.83 -14.45 -18.79
C SER A 176 12.07 -15.77 -18.63
N ALA A 177 10.95 -15.79 -17.91
CA ALA A 177 10.12 -16.96 -17.75
C ALA A 177 9.55 -17.49 -19.09
N MET A 178 9.36 -16.62 -20.08
CA MET A 178 8.90 -16.99 -21.42
C MET A 178 9.92 -17.88 -22.17
N PHE A 179 11.20 -17.65 -21.91
CA PHE A 179 12.29 -18.42 -22.56
C PHE A 179 12.63 -19.71 -21.80
N VAL A 180 12.39 -19.75 -20.51
CA VAL A 180 12.75 -20.89 -19.64
C VAL A 180 11.64 -21.93 -19.57
N PHE A 181 10.38 -21.50 -19.58
CA PHE A 181 9.22 -22.40 -19.53
C PHE A 181 8.52 -22.49 -20.89
N ASP A 182 7.41 -21.79 -21.04
CA ASP A 182 6.62 -21.74 -22.26
C ASP A 182 6.02 -20.35 -22.46
N ILE A 183 5.65 -20.03 -23.70
CA ILE A 183 5.10 -18.72 -24.08
C ILE A 183 3.82 -18.41 -23.27
N ARG A 184 2.98 -19.41 -23.04
CA ARG A 184 1.71 -19.24 -22.30
C ARG A 184 1.98 -18.82 -20.86
N THR A 185 2.85 -19.51 -20.15
CA THR A 185 3.23 -19.20 -18.76
C THR A 185 3.93 -17.85 -18.68
N GLY A 186 4.78 -17.50 -19.65
CA GLY A 186 5.41 -16.19 -19.75
C GLY A 186 4.40 -15.05 -19.91
N LEU A 187 3.42 -15.20 -20.82
CA LEU A 187 2.37 -14.20 -21.02
C LEU A 187 1.49 -14.00 -19.77
N PHE A 188 1.10 -15.09 -19.10
CA PHE A 188 0.38 -15.00 -17.83
C PHE A 188 1.24 -14.34 -16.74
N SER A 189 2.54 -14.60 -16.71
CA SER A 189 3.45 -13.97 -15.75
C SER A 189 3.57 -12.46 -15.97
N LEU A 190 3.72 -12.01 -17.22
CA LEU A 190 3.74 -10.58 -17.57
C LEU A 190 2.41 -9.88 -17.25
N LEU A 191 1.29 -10.51 -17.62
CA LEU A 191 -0.03 -9.98 -17.30
C LEU A 191 -0.26 -9.89 -15.79
N GLY A 192 0.13 -10.93 -15.06
CA GLY A 192 0.03 -10.96 -13.60
C GLY A 192 0.87 -9.88 -12.92
N LEU A 193 2.09 -9.63 -13.44
CA LEU A 193 2.94 -8.54 -12.96
C LEU A 193 2.27 -7.17 -13.17
N ALA A 194 1.68 -6.94 -14.35
CA ALA A 194 0.96 -5.70 -14.64
C ALA A 194 -0.25 -5.52 -13.69
N ILE A 195 -1.04 -6.57 -13.48
CA ILE A 195 -2.17 -6.57 -12.54
C ILE A 195 -1.68 -6.25 -11.11
N LYS A 196 -0.60 -6.94 -10.64
CA LYS A 196 -0.02 -6.70 -9.31
C LYS A 196 0.39 -5.24 -9.14
N ALA A 197 1.13 -4.69 -10.10
CA ALA A 197 1.65 -3.33 -10.05
C ALA A 197 0.53 -2.29 -9.98
N PHE A 198 -0.45 -2.38 -10.89
CA PHE A 198 -1.61 -1.49 -10.90
C PHE A 198 -2.42 -1.57 -9.62
N MET A 199 -2.65 -2.77 -9.10
CA MET A 199 -3.40 -2.98 -7.87
C MET A 199 -2.67 -2.44 -6.63
N VAL A 200 -1.34 -2.60 -6.56
CA VAL A 200 -0.55 -2.04 -5.43
C VAL A 200 -0.70 -0.53 -5.38
N ASP A 201 -0.51 0.18 -6.48
CA ASP A 201 -0.64 1.64 -6.52
C ASP A 201 -2.07 2.08 -6.19
N SER A 202 -3.08 1.45 -6.81
CA SER A 202 -4.49 1.77 -6.57
C SER A 202 -4.90 1.57 -5.10
N VAL A 203 -4.40 0.51 -4.45
CA VAL A 203 -4.70 0.25 -3.04
C VAL A 203 -3.98 1.25 -2.13
N ILE A 204 -2.71 1.57 -2.40
CA ILE A 204 -1.95 2.58 -1.64
C ILE A 204 -2.62 3.95 -1.75
N GLU A 205 -3.00 4.36 -2.96
CA GLU A 205 -3.75 5.60 -3.17
C GLU A 205 -5.09 5.58 -2.41
N GLY A 206 -5.83 4.48 -2.51
CA GLY A 206 -7.11 4.31 -1.81
C GLY A 206 -7.01 4.42 -0.29
N ILE A 207 -5.94 3.85 0.32
CA ILE A 207 -5.68 3.92 1.76
C ILE A 207 -5.33 5.35 2.17
N ASN A 208 -4.58 6.08 1.35
CA ASN A 208 -4.09 7.44 1.64
C ASN A 208 -5.05 8.54 1.19
N LEU A 209 -6.18 8.18 0.59
CA LEU A 209 -7.14 9.13 0.02
C LEU A 209 -7.66 10.09 1.08
N CYS A 210 -7.37 11.36 0.88
CA CYS A 210 -7.89 12.50 1.62
C CYS A 210 -8.85 13.32 0.75
N LYS A 211 -9.58 14.22 1.37
CA LYS A 211 -10.47 15.17 0.70
C LYS A 211 -9.97 16.58 0.96
N TYR A 212 -9.86 17.35 -0.09
CA TYR A 212 -9.64 18.79 -0.02
C TYR A 212 -10.95 19.50 -0.32
N PHE A 213 -11.32 20.41 0.56
CA PHE A 213 -12.49 21.25 0.45
C PHE A 213 -12.08 22.68 0.16
N SER A 214 -12.75 23.30 -0.81
CA SER A 214 -12.81 24.74 -1.00
C SER A 214 -14.29 25.13 -0.83
N ILE A 215 -14.60 25.83 0.26
CA ILE A 215 -15.96 26.15 0.70
C ILE A 215 -16.17 27.66 0.54
N VAL A 216 -17.01 28.06 -0.40
CA VAL A 216 -17.42 29.45 -0.58
C VAL A 216 -18.64 29.69 0.28
N THR A 217 -18.53 30.60 1.26
CA THR A 217 -19.59 30.83 2.27
C THR A 217 -19.60 32.27 2.78
N THR A 218 -20.74 32.68 3.31
CA THR A 218 -20.92 33.92 4.06
C THR A 218 -20.80 33.73 5.58
N HIS A 219 -20.68 32.46 6.05
CA HIS A 219 -20.57 32.08 7.47
C HIS A 219 -19.24 31.36 7.77
N PRO A 220 -18.08 32.00 7.53
CA PRO A 220 -16.79 31.34 7.65
C PRO A 220 -16.43 31.01 9.11
N GLU A 221 -16.84 31.85 10.07
CA GLU A 221 -16.45 31.73 11.47
C GLU A 221 -16.97 30.44 12.10
N GLU A 222 -18.26 30.12 11.93
CA GLU A 222 -18.89 28.91 12.46
C GLU A 222 -18.28 27.66 11.83
N ILE A 223 -18.00 27.70 10.52
CA ILE A 223 -17.40 26.58 9.80
C ILE A 223 -15.96 26.35 10.27
N CYS A 224 -15.17 27.42 10.43
CA CYS A 224 -13.79 27.34 10.92
C CYS A 224 -13.73 26.87 12.36
N ASP A 225 -14.65 27.34 13.23
CA ASP A 225 -14.73 26.87 14.61
C ASP A 225 -14.97 25.35 14.68
N TYR A 226 -15.88 24.84 13.87
CA TYR A 226 -16.11 23.39 13.76
C TYR A 226 -14.86 22.63 13.28
N ILE A 227 -14.18 23.14 12.24
CA ILE A 227 -12.96 22.53 11.70
C ILE A 227 -11.85 22.48 12.76
N ILE A 228 -11.66 23.58 13.50
CA ILE A 228 -10.59 23.69 14.49
C ILE A 228 -10.92 22.85 15.74
N HIS A 229 -12.09 23.05 16.34
CA HIS A 229 -12.40 22.49 17.65
C HIS A 229 -13.01 21.08 17.60
N LYS A 230 -13.79 20.74 16.56
CA LYS A 230 -14.41 19.40 16.45
C LYS A 230 -13.59 18.43 15.62
N MET A 231 -12.94 18.94 14.54
CA MET A 231 -12.14 18.07 13.67
C MET A 231 -10.66 18.09 14.02
N ASN A 232 -10.20 19.05 14.83
CA ASN A 232 -8.79 19.27 15.16
C ASN A 232 -7.92 19.39 13.90
N ARG A 233 -8.39 20.20 12.93
CA ARG A 233 -7.75 20.50 11.66
C ARG A 233 -7.50 21.98 11.51
N SER A 234 -6.48 22.36 10.75
CA SER A 234 -6.26 23.73 10.33
C SER A 234 -7.08 24.04 9.09
N SER A 235 -7.54 25.27 8.96
CA SER A 235 -8.17 25.80 7.75
C SER A 235 -7.53 27.12 7.37
N THR A 236 -7.61 27.48 6.09
CA THR A 236 -7.16 28.76 5.55
C THR A 236 -8.37 29.49 5.00
N ILE A 237 -8.48 30.78 5.32
CA ILE A 237 -9.55 31.66 4.82
C ILE A 237 -8.95 32.62 3.80
N VAL A 238 -9.63 32.78 2.68
CA VAL A 238 -9.30 33.75 1.64
C VAL A 238 -10.50 34.65 1.38
N ASP A 239 -10.28 35.94 1.28
CA ASP A 239 -11.31 36.90 0.87
C ASP A 239 -11.61 36.72 -0.60
N ALA A 240 -12.89 36.74 -0.96
CA ALA A 240 -13.35 36.59 -2.33
C ALA A 240 -14.57 37.46 -2.58
N THR A 241 -14.84 37.76 -3.83
CA THR A 241 -16.03 38.50 -4.27
C THR A 241 -16.74 37.70 -5.35
N GLY A 242 -18.04 37.53 -5.21
CA GLY A 242 -18.86 36.84 -6.21
C GLY A 242 -18.87 37.67 -7.53
N ALA A 243 -18.41 37.07 -8.63
CA ALA A 243 -18.32 37.76 -9.92
C ALA A 243 -19.68 38.21 -10.47
N TYR A 244 -20.75 37.49 -10.11
CA TYR A 244 -22.11 37.80 -10.53
C TYR A 244 -22.86 38.71 -9.55
N SER A 245 -22.78 38.38 -8.25
CA SER A 245 -23.49 39.15 -7.21
C SER A 245 -22.78 40.42 -6.77
N HIS A 246 -21.48 40.53 -7.03
CA HIS A 246 -20.57 41.57 -6.49
C HIS A 246 -20.56 41.65 -4.95
N GLU A 247 -21.09 40.60 -4.27
CA GLU A 247 -21.08 40.49 -2.82
C GLU A 247 -19.79 39.88 -2.32
N GLY A 248 -19.31 40.34 -1.16
CA GLY A 248 -18.16 39.75 -0.47
C GLY A 248 -18.49 38.36 0.09
N CYS A 249 -17.61 37.42 -0.11
CA CYS A 249 -17.69 36.07 0.49
C CYS A 249 -16.31 35.62 0.94
N LYS A 250 -16.25 34.51 1.68
CA LYS A 250 -14.99 33.90 2.12
C LYS A 250 -14.86 32.50 1.52
N VAL A 251 -13.64 32.14 1.16
CA VAL A 251 -13.29 30.78 0.73
C VAL A 251 -12.53 30.12 1.88
N VAL A 252 -13.13 29.10 2.48
CA VAL A 252 -12.51 28.29 3.53
C VAL A 252 -11.91 27.04 2.90
N MET A 253 -10.60 26.90 3.00
CA MET A 253 -9.84 25.77 2.46
C MET A 253 -9.42 24.83 3.59
N VAL A 254 -9.70 23.53 3.46
CA VAL A 254 -9.33 22.54 4.46
C VAL A 254 -9.08 21.16 3.83
N ALA A 255 -8.05 20.49 4.31
CA ALA A 255 -7.78 19.09 3.99
C ALA A 255 -8.20 18.20 5.16
N CYS A 256 -8.91 17.11 4.87
CA CYS A 256 -9.41 16.20 5.89
C CYS A 256 -9.44 14.75 5.38
N ARG A 257 -9.53 13.79 6.30
CA ARG A 257 -9.67 12.37 5.96
C ARG A 257 -11.07 12.07 5.45
N ARG A 258 -11.19 11.00 4.64
CA ARG A 258 -12.47 10.59 4.03
C ARG A 258 -13.65 10.49 5.02
N GLY A 259 -13.42 9.93 6.23
CA GLY A 259 -14.46 9.82 7.25
C GLY A 259 -14.87 11.17 7.86
N GLU A 260 -13.94 12.14 7.94
CA GLU A 260 -14.19 13.50 8.43
C GLU A 260 -14.96 14.32 7.40
N ALA A 261 -14.71 14.09 6.11
CA ALA A 261 -15.32 14.80 4.99
C ALA A 261 -16.85 14.69 4.96
N VAL A 262 -17.39 13.52 5.32
CA VAL A 262 -18.85 13.31 5.38
C VAL A 262 -19.48 14.22 6.44
N LYS A 263 -18.85 14.28 7.62
CA LYS A 263 -19.31 15.13 8.73
C LYS A 263 -19.21 16.61 8.40
N LEU A 264 -18.07 17.02 7.82
CA LEU A 264 -17.87 18.41 7.42
C LEU A 264 -18.91 18.87 6.40
N ARG A 265 -19.15 18.06 5.35
CA ARG A 265 -20.17 18.38 4.35
C ARG A 265 -21.57 18.53 4.94
N ALA A 266 -21.94 17.65 5.87
CA ALA A 266 -23.23 17.73 6.55
C ALA A 266 -23.33 19.00 7.40
N TYR A 267 -22.28 19.33 8.16
CA TYR A 267 -22.22 20.51 8.99
C TYR A 267 -22.29 21.81 8.18
N VAL A 268 -21.50 21.96 7.14
CA VAL A 268 -21.51 23.15 6.27
C VAL A 268 -22.91 23.38 5.70
N ARG A 269 -23.60 22.31 5.24
CA ARG A 269 -24.98 22.44 4.75
C ARG A 269 -26.00 22.82 5.80
N SER A 270 -25.75 22.50 7.08
CA SER A 270 -26.63 22.89 8.17
C SER A 270 -26.46 24.36 8.58
N VAL A 271 -25.24 24.91 8.44
CA VAL A 271 -24.91 26.31 8.74
C VAL A 271 -25.29 27.22 7.59
N ASP A 272 -24.86 26.86 6.40
CA ASP A 272 -25.09 27.67 5.20
C ASP A 272 -25.62 26.80 4.04
N LYS A 273 -26.94 26.88 3.81
CA LYS A 273 -27.60 26.16 2.72
C LYS A 273 -27.19 26.63 1.32
N LYS A 274 -26.69 27.87 1.22
CA LYS A 274 -26.22 28.47 -0.02
C LYS A 274 -24.73 28.26 -0.26
N ALA A 275 -23.99 27.70 0.71
CA ALA A 275 -22.57 27.45 0.56
C ALA A 275 -22.27 26.55 -0.64
N PHE A 276 -21.31 26.96 -1.44
CA PHE A 276 -20.78 26.18 -2.55
C PHE A 276 -19.51 25.46 -2.10
N MET A 277 -19.50 24.13 -2.24
CA MET A 277 -18.35 23.32 -1.83
C MET A 277 -17.76 22.62 -3.04
N PHE A 278 -16.49 22.90 -3.33
CA PHE A 278 -15.68 22.13 -4.25
C PHE A 278 -14.88 21.09 -3.46
N ILE A 279 -15.07 19.81 -3.79
CA ILE A 279 -14.48 18.69 -3.05
C ILE A 279 -13.66 17.86 -4.01
N THR A 280 -12.33 17.85 -3.84
CA THR A 280 -11.43 17.06 -4.65
C THR A 280 -10.81 15.91 -3.84
N ASN A 281 -10.47 14.83 -4.55
CA ASN A 281 -9.66 13.77 -3.97
C ASN A 281 -8.18 14.16 -4.06
N THR A 282 -7.43 13.85 -3.02
CA THR A 282 -5.99 13.97 -3.04
C THR A 282 -5.37 12.82 -2.26
N SER A 283 -4.40 12.15 -2.83
CA SER A 283 -3.64 11.05 -2.19
C SER A 283 -2.35 11.56 -1.54
N GLU A 284 -1.91 12.79 -1.91
CA GLU A 284 -0.70 13.40 -1.38
C GLU A 284 -1.00 14.72 -0.67
N ILE A 285 -0.84 14.70 0.66
CA ILE A 285 -0.83 15.89 1.50
C ILE A 285 0.40 15.79 2.38
N ILE A 286 1.30 16.75 2.22
CA ILE A 286 2.52 16.86 3.01
C ILE A 286 2.31 17.95 4.06
N GLY A 287 2.44 17.61 5.34
CA GLY A 287 2.28 18.57 6.43
C GLY A 287 1.87 17.95 7.76
N LYS A 288 1.91 18.77 8.81
CA LYS A 288 1.60 18.32 10.19
C LYS A 288 0.17 17.78 10.28
N GLY A 289 0.02 16.51 10.69
CA GLY A 289 -1.27 15.83 10.78
C GLY A 289 -1.63 14.94 9.59
N PHE A 290 -0.83 14.96 8.54
CA PHE A 290 -0.85 14.07 7.37
C PHE A 290 0.49 13.33 7.26
N ARG A 291 1.09 13.23 6.08
CA ARG A 291 2.44 12.69 5.93
C ARG A 291 3.48 13.73 6.37
N SER A 292 4.45 13.31 7.20
CA SER A 292 5.66 14.11 7.47
C SER A 292 6.59 14.04 6.26
N VAL A 293 7.23 15.15 5.92
CA VAL A 293 8.43 15.15 5.09
C VAL A 293 9.55 14.63 5.98
N GLU A 294 10.05 13.42 5.74
CA GLU A 294 11.34 12.95 6.24
C GLU A 294 12.38 13.02 5.12
#